data_a0650a71d9d2f258b6e775da55dcd565
#
_entry.id   a0650a71d9d2f258b6e775da55dcd565
#
_cell.length_a   1.000
_cell.length_b   1.000
_cell.length_c   1.000
_cell.angle_alpha   90.00
_cell.angle_beta   90.00
_cell.angle_gamma   90.00
#
_symmetry.space_group_name_H-M   'P 1'
#
loop_
_entity.id
_entity.type
_entity.pdbx_description
1 polymer ?
#
loop_
_entity_poly.entity_id
_entity_poly.type
_entity_poly.pdbx_seq_one_letter_code
_entity_poly.pdbx_strand_id
1 'polypeptide(L)'
;VNFLEERRPRTCMLTTHPYGFAMAPELIPIAYEPHGRTEAIGHYTGGQFLASVTYAFPEGFRLDEGWEEQKRLYSVLHLFDAEGHYRDSQIWCAGSWAEQQRDPDGAGSVLARARAHLAGMLRSLPRRTYKDIAIRPFQLVVDGVFFGLVAKDDEDGGWAELYPDHLGFGEPWDGRYDT
;
A
#
# COMPACT_ATOMS: atom_id res chain seq x y z
N VAL A 1 -8.19 -44.87 -27.86
CA VAL A 1 -8.84 -43.59 -28.20
C VAL A 1 -8.57 -42.65 -27.07
N ASN A 2 -7.54 -41.77 -27.25
CA ASN A 2 -7.11 -40.76 -26.26
C ASN A 2 -7.97 -39.50 -26.46
N PHE A 3 -8.70 -39.13 -25.44
CA PHE A 3 -9.26 -37.80 -25.32
C PHE A 3 -8.25 -36.91 -24.59
N LEU A 4 -7.57 -36.06 -25.34
CA LEU A 4 -6.84 -34.91 -24.81
C LEU A 4 -7.87 -33.81 -24.53
N GLU A 5 -8.15 -33.60 -23.25
CA GLU A 5 -8.98 -32.50 -22.77
C GLU A 5 -8.12 -31.24 -22.75
N GLU A 6 -8.30 -30.39 -23.78
CA GLU A 6 -7.70 -29.05 -23.86
C GLU A 6 -8.23 -28.19 -22.71
N ARG A 7 -7.38 -27.90 -21.75
CA ARG A 7 -7.67 -26.86 -20.75
C ARG A 7 -7.61 -25.49 -21.42
N ARG A 8 -8.77 -24.95 -21.73
CA ARG A 8 -8.90 -23.55 -22.11
C ARG A 8 -8.47 -22.65 -20.93
N PRO A 9 -7.73 -21.56 -21.17
CA PRO A 9 -7.44 -20.59 -20.12
C PRO A 9 -8.77 -20.00 -19.60
N ARG A 10 -8.95 -19.99 -18.28
CA ARG A 10 -10.08 -19.30 -17.64
C ARG A 10 -9.93 -17.81 -17.92
N THR A 11 -10.73 -17.31 -18.83
CA THR A 11 -10.95 -15.87 -19.03
C THR A 11 -11.46 -15.32 -17.71
N CYS A 12 -10.70 -14.39 -17.12
CA CYS A 12 -11.13 -13.62 -15.97
C CYS A 12 -12.40 -12.86 -16.37
N MET A 13 -13.58 -13.30 -15.88
CA MET A 13 -14.82 -12.59 -16.10
C MET A 13 -14.75 -11.30 -15.29
N LEU A 14 -14.65 -10.17 -15.96
CA LEU A 14 -14.92 -8.87 -15.39
C LEU A 14 -16.39 -8.86 -14.94
N THR A 15 -16.61 -8.79 -13.64
CA THR A 15 -17.96 -8.62 -13.08
C THR A 15 -18.37 -7.17 -13.37
N THR A 16 -19.35 -6.98 -14.23
CA THR A 16 -19.90 -5.66 -14.54
C THR A 16 -21.07 -5.34 -13.61
N HIS A 17 -21.08 -4.13 -13.09
CA HIS A 17 -22.23 -3.57 -12.37
C HIS A 17 -23.43 -3.45 -13.32
N PRO A 18 -24.71 -3.52 -12.85
CA PRO A 18 -25.92 -3.41 -13.70
C PRO A 18 -25.99 -2.13 -14.54
N TYR A 19 -25.18 -1.13 -14.26
CA TYR A 19 -25.05 0.11 -15.05
C TYR A 19 -23.85 0.13 -16.02
N GLY A 20 -23.13 -1.00 -16.21
CA GLY A 20 -22.06 -1.12 -17.20
C GLY A 20 -20.68 -0.62 -16.76
N PHE A 21 -20.49 -0.19 -15.51
CA PHE A 21 -19.18 0.16 -14.96
C PHE A 21 -18.45 -1.07 -14.44
N ALA A 22 -17.13 -1.13 -14.65
CA ALA A 22 -16.32 -2.22 -14.13
C ALA A 22 -16.13 -2.04 -12.61
N MET A 23 -16.40 -3.10 -11.86
CA MET A 23 -16.11 -3.14 -10.43
C MET A 23 -14.58 -3.23 -10.20
N ALA A 24 -14.12 -2.81 -9.02
CA ALA A 24 -12.73 -2.99 -8.64
C ALA A 24 -12.34 -4.49 -8.75
N PRO A 25 -11.19 -4.82 -9.37
CA PRO A 25 -10.74 -6.21 -9.46
C PRO A 25 -10.41 -6.75 -8.08
N GLU A 26 -10.55 -8.06 -7.90
CA GLU A 26 -10.19 -8.74 -6.65
C GLU A 26 -8.70 -8.60 -6.31
N LEU A 27 -7.86 -8.51 -7.35
CA LEU A 27 -6.42 -8.35 -7.27
C LEU A 27 -6.05 -6.98 -7.87
N ILE A 28 -5.69 -6.04 -7.01
CA ILE A 28 -5.38 -4.66 -7.40
C ILE A 28 -3.93 -4.57 -7.84
N PRO A 29 -3.64 -4.19 -9.10
CA PRO A 29 -2.29 -3.96 -9.54
C PRO A 29 -1.74 -2.66 -8.96
N ILE A 30 -0.44 -2.65 -8.62
CA ILE A 30 0.30 -1.46 -8.20
C ILE A 30 1.63 -1.45 -8.97
N ALA A 31 1.83 -0.43 -9.78
CA ALA A 31 3.03 -0.26 -10.58
C ALA A 31 4.21 0.24 -9.73
N TYR A 32 5.38 -0.35 -9.95
CA TYR A 32 6.62 0.14 -9.37
C TYR A 32 7.07 1.43 -10.08
N GLU A 33 7.21 2.50 -9.33
CA GLU A 33 7.70 3.78 -9.84
C GLU A 33 8.97 4.20 -9.09
N PRO A 34 10.15 4.11 -9.75
CA PRO A 34 11.39 4.63 -9.17
C PRO A 34 11.24 6.12 -8.86
N HIS A 35 11.58 6.50 -7.63
CA HIS A 35 11.43 7.87 -7.10
C HIS A 35 9.99 8.37 -6.94
N GLY A 36 8.98 7.50 -7.15
CA GLY A 36 7.57 7.76 -6.89
C GLY A 36 7.14 7.32 -5.49
N ARG A 37 5.82 7.39 -5.25
CA ARG A 37 5.22 6.95 -3.96
C ARG A 37 5.23 5.42 -3.80
N THR A 38 5.41 4.68 -4.90
CA THR A 38 5.48 3.22 -4.96
C THR A 38 6.90 2.72 -5.26
N GLU A 39 7.93 3.45 -4.85
CA GLU A 39 9.34 3.07 -5.05
C GLU A 39 9.82 1.89 -4.20
N ALA A 40 9.09 1.53 -3.15
CA ALA A 40 9.45 0.47 -2.22
C ALA A 40 8.44 -0.70 -2.25
N ILE A 41 8.10 -1.16 -3.45
CA ILE A 41 7.25 -2.34 -3.65
C ILE A 41 8.00 -3.40 -4.46
N GLY A 42 7.58 -4.66 -4.32
CA GLY A 42 8.18 -5.73 -5.11
C GLY A 42 7.93 -7.13 -4.59
N HIS A 43 8.86 -8.01 -4.89
CA HIS A 43 8.78 -9.42 -4.54
C HIS A 43 9.98 -9.85 -3.71
N TYR A 44 9.78 -10.86 -2.88
CA TYR A 44 10.81 -11.52 -2.09
C TYR A 44 10.51 -13.04 -2.05
N THR A 45 11.34 -13.84 -1.40
CA THR A 45 11.16 -15.31 -1.37
C THR A 45 9.80 -15.73 -0.81
N GLY A 46 9.22 -14.96 0.13
CA GLY A 46 7.93 -15.28 0.76
C GLY A 46 6.70 -14.79 0.00
N GLY A 47 6.85 -14.00 -1.07
CA GLY A 47 5.73 -13.41 -1.81
C GLY A 47 5.97 -12.00 -2.29
N GLN A 48 5.06 -11.09 -1.95
CA GLN A 48 5.09 -9.69 -2.37
C GLN A 48 5.21 -8.77 -1.14
N PHE A 49 5.74 -7.57 -1.33
CA PHE A 49 5.81 -6.56 -0.28
C PHE A 49 5.43 -5.17 -0.80
N LEU A 50 4.83 -4.39 0.11
CA LEU A 50 4.55 -2.97 -0.08
C LEU A 50 5.09 -2.23 1.14
N ALA A 51 6.00 -1.29 0.92
CA ALA A 51 6.63 -0.53 1.97
C ALA A 51 6.62 0.97 1.67
N SER A 52 6.55 1.77 2.73
CA SER A 52 6.57 3.23 2.61
C SER A 52 7.04 3.90 3.90
N VAL A 53 7.43 5.17 3.76
CA VAL A 53 7.50 6.12 4.87
C VAL A 53 6.37 7.11 4.68
N THR A 54 5.46 7.19 5.62
CA THR A 54 4.21 7.94 5.46
C THR A 54 3.83 8.72 6.71
N TYR A 55 3.26 9.91 6.51
CA TYR A 55 2.61 10.67 7.58
C TYR A 55 1.15 10.24 7.71
N ALA A 56 0.69 10.12 8.95
CA ALA A 56 -0.69 9.78 9.23
C ALA A 56 -1.22 10.49 10.47
N PHE A 57 -2.53 10.62 10.51
CA PHE A 57 -3.30 11.06 11.67
C PHE A 57 -4.08 9.87 12.25
N PRO A 58 -4.32 9.84 13.57
CA PRO A 58 -5.24 8.86 14.15
C PRO A 58 -6.68 9.09 13.65
N GLU A 59 -7.47 8.04 13.62
CA GLU A 59 -8.91 8.14 13.29
C GLU A 59 -9.62 9.12 14.25
N GLY A 60 -10.58 9.88 13.72
CA GLY A 60 -11.30 10.88 14.48
C GLY A 60 -10.50 12.15 14.79
N PHE A 61 -9.32 12.28 14.20
CA PHE A 61 -8.51 13.49 14.31
C PHE A 61 -9.30 14.74 13.87
N ARG A 62 -9.12 15.83 14.61
CA ARG A 62 -9.62 17.16 14.26
C ARG A 62 -8.47 18.13 14.10
N LEU A 63 -8.53 18.96 13.05
CA LEU A 63 -7.60 20.06 12.84
C LEU A 63 -7.88 21.15 13.89
N ASP A 64 -7.20 21.07 15.02
CA ASP A 64 -7.23 22.02 16.12
C ASP A 64 -5.81 22.38 16.57
N GLU A 65 -5.67 23.12 17.67
CA GLU A 65 -4.38 23.36 18.30
C GLU A 65 -3.74 22.02 18.71
N GLY A 66 -2.47 21.80 18.31
CA GLY A 66 -1.73 20.58 18.60
C GLY A 66 -1.82 19.48 17.52
N TRP A 67 -2.36 19.78 16.35
CA TRP A 67 -2.41 18.83 15.23
C TRP A 67 -1.01 18.33 14.83
N GLU A 68 0.03 19.15 14.98
CA GLU A 68 1.43 18.80 14.66
C GLU A 68 1.98 17.67 15.52
N GLU A 69 1.54 17.53 16.77
CA GLU A 69 1.89 16.40 17.63
C GLU A 69 1.12 15.13 17.27
N GLN A 70 -0.07 15.26 16.69
CA GLN A 70 -0.92 14.14 16.29
C GLN A 70 -0.55 13.58 14.92
N LYS A 71 0.00 14.42 14.03
CA LYS A 71 0.55 13.98 12.74
C LYS A 71 1.88 13.26 12.98
N ARG A 72 1.89 11.95 12.74
CA ARG A 72 3.04 11.07 13.00
C ARG A 72 3.59 10.45 11.75
N LEU A 73 4.90 10.22 11.74
CA LEU A 73 5.61 9.57 10.64
C LEU A 73 5.85 8.09 10.97
N TYR A 74 5.49 7.23 10.03
CA TYR A 74 5.62 5.79 10.16
C TYR A 74 6.52 5.20 9.07
N SER A 75 7.30 4.20 9.47
CA SER A 75 7.89 3.24 8.53
C SER A 75 6.96 2.04 8.47
N VAL A 76 6.53 1.69 7.28
CA VAL A 76 5.51 0.65 7.03
C VAL A 76 6.05 -0.40 6.09
N LEU A 77 5.87 -1.67 6.43
CA LEU A 77 6.13 -2.82 5.56
C LEU A 77 4.94 -3.77 5.67
N HIS A 78 4.20 -3.93 4.60
CA HIS A 78 3.15 -4.94 4.47
C HIS A 78 3.65 -6.12 3.65
N LEU A 79 3.35 -7.33 4.08
CA LEU A 79 3.74 -8.59 3.47
C LEU A 79 2.53 -9.37 2.97
N PHE A 80 2.66 -9.90 1.77
CA PHE A 80 1.62 -10.68 1.10
C PHE A 80 2.22 -11.98 0.58
N ASP A 81 1.38 -13.00 0.38
CA ASP A 81 1.80 -14.20 -0.35
C ASP A 81 1.91 -13.94 -1.87
N ALA A 82 2.27 -14.99 -2.63
CA ALA A 82 2.41 -14.89 -4.07
C ALA A 82 1.09 -14.56 -4.79
N GLU A 83 -0.05 -14.93 -4.19
CA GLU A 83 -1.40 -14.70 -4.69
C GLU A 83 -1.99 -13.36 -4.22
N GLY A 84 -1.20 -12.53 -3.51
CA GLY A 84 -1.59 -11.21 -3.04
C GLY A 84 -2.41 -11.17 -1.76
N HIS A 85 -2.56 -12.28 -1.03
CA HIS A 85 -3.24 -12.27 0.26
C HIS A 85 -2.34 -11.67 1.34
N TYR A 86 -2.91 -10.79 2.14
CA TYR A 86 -2.24 -10.20 3.29
C TYR A 86 -1.73 -11.27 4.27
N ARG A 87 -0.51 -11.08 4.77
CA ARG A 87 0.15 -11.97 5.73
C ARG A 87 0.50 -11.29 7.03
N ASP A 88 1.21 -10.16 6.95
CA ASP A 88 1.74 -9.49 8.13
C ASP A 88 2.08 -8.03 7.83
N SER A 89 2.26 -7.24 8.89
CA SER A 89 2.74 -5.87 8.79
C SER A 89 3.73 -5.54 9.92
N GLN A 90 4.79 -4.84 9.54
CA GLN A 90 5.69 -4.19 10.47
C GLN A 90 5.47 -2.68 10.33
N ILE A 91 4.99 -2.04 11.40
CA ILE A 91 4.67 -0.62 11.42
C ILE A 91 5.37 -0.01 12.64
N TRP A 92 6.19 1.01 12.39
CA TRP A 92 6.97 1.67 13.41
C TRP A 92 6.81 3.19 13.34
N CYS A 93 6.43 3.81 14.46
CA CYS A 93 6.30 5.26 14.58
C CYS A 93 7.67 5.89 14.87
N ALA A 94 8.15 6.74 13.97
CA ALA A 94 9.41 7.43 14.10
C ALA A 94 9.34 8.69 14.97
N GLY A 95 8.17 9.33 15.04
CA GLY A 95 7.93 10.56 15.79
C GLY A 95 6.83 11.41 15.19
N SER A 96 6.61 12.60 15.75
CA SER A 96 5.59 13.54 15.30
C SER A 96 6.12 14.54 14.26
N TRP A 97 5.19 15.22 13.58
CA TRP A 97 5.50 16.35 12.70
C TRP A 97 6.16 17.50 13.49
N ALA A 98 5.66 17.79 14.68
CA ALA A 98 6.25 18.81 15.54
C ALA A 98 7.73 18.50 15.88
N GLU A 99 8.06 17.24 16.13
CA GLU A 99 9.46 16.80 16.34
C GLU A 99 10.29 16.96 15.06
N GLN A 100 9.76 16.59 13.91
CA GLN A 100 10.42 16.75 12.61
C GLN A 100 10.74 18.22 12.30
N GLN A 101 9.85 19.15 12.64
CA GLN A 101 10.06 20.58 12.39
C GLN A 101 11.16 21.21 13.26
N ARG A 102 11.51 20.60 14.38
CA ARG A 102 12.62 21.10 15.26
C ARG A 102 14.00 20.84 14.66
N ASP A 103 14.14 19.76 13.88
CA ASP A 103 15.40 19.38 13.24
C ASP A 103 15.11 18.70 11.89
N PRO A 104 14.65 19.46 10.89
CA PRO A 104 14.15 18.88 9.62
C PRO A 104 15.24 18.20 8.78
N ASP A 105 16.49 18.66 8.87
CA ASP A 105 17.61 18.22 8.03
C ASP A 105 18.68 17.43 8.80
N GLY A 106 18.48 17.23 10.08
CA GLY A 106 19.44 16.52 10.95
C GLY A 106 19.51 15.02 10.64
N ALA A 107 20.71 14.45 10.83
CA ALA A 107 20.91 12.99 10.68
C ALA A 107 20.07 12.16 11.66
N GLY A 108 19.64 12.76 12.77
CA GLY A 108 18.73 12.19 13.78
C GLY A 108 17.28 12.61 13.63
N SER A 109 16.92 13.34 12.55
CA SER A 109 15.55 13.79 12.31
C SER A 109 14.56 12.62 12.25
N VAL A 110 13.28 12.90 12.49
CA VAL A 110 12.21 11.88 12.42
C VAL A 110 12.21 11.19 11.06
N LEU A 111 12.35 11.96 9.98
CA LEU A 111 12.41 11.42 8.62
C LEU A 111 13.64 10.53 8.41
N ALA A 112 14.82 10.95 8.89
CA ALA A 112 16.04 10.15 8.76
C ALA A 112 15.91 8.82 9.51
N ARG A 113 15.36 8.84 10.74
CA ARG A 113 15.11 7.64 11.53
C ARG A 113 14.09 6.70 10.83
N ALA A 114 13.01 7.27 10.31
CA ALA A 114 12.00 6.49 9.58
C ALA A 114 12.61 5.78 8.35
N ARG A 115 13.38 6.49 7.55
CA ARG A 115 14.06 5.93 6.37
C ARG A 115 15.08 4.86 6.75
N ALA A 116 15.86 5.07 7.78
CA ALA A 116 16.84 4.10 8.28
C ALA A 116 16.15 2.81 8.78
N HIS A 117 15.04 2.97 9.50
CA HIS A 117 14.25 1.84 10.00
C HIS A 117 13.63 1.04 8.83
N LEU A 118 13.00 1.71 7.87
CA LEU A 118 12.47 1.07 6.67
C LEU A 118 13.55 0.31 5.90
N ALA A 119 14.72 0.92 5.70
CA ALA A 119 15.86 0.26 5.07
C ALA A 119 16.28 -1.01 5.82
N GLY A 120 16.20 -1.01 7.14
CA GLY A 120 16.44 -2.19 7.99
C GLY A 120 15.43 -3.30 7.75
N MET A 121 14.13 -2.96 7.77
CA MET A 121 13.05 -3.91 7.47
C MET A 121 13.21 -4.53 6.09
N LEU A 122 13.48 -3.71 5.07
CA LEU A 122 13.67 -4.19 3.70
C LEU A 122 14.89 -5.09 3.56
N ARG A 123 16.00 -4.81 4.27
CA ARG A 123 17.18 -5.70 4.26
C ARG A 123 16.90 -7.10 4.81
N SER A 124 15.91 -7.25 5.67
CA SER A 124 15.52 -8.55 6.21
C SER A 124 14.78 -9.45 5.21
N LEU A 125 14.29 -8.90 4.10
CA LEU A 125 13.58 -9.64 3.07
C LEU A 125 14.55 -10.38 2.13
N PRO A 126 14.53 -11.73 2.11
CA PRO A 126 15.47 -12.50 1.30
C PRO A 126 15.11 -12.42 -0.19
N ARG A 127 16.14 -12.27 -1.04
CA ARG A 127 16.01 -12.21 -2.51
C ARG A 127 15.01 -11.16 -3.00
N ARG A 128 15.03 -10.00 -2.38
CA ARG A 128 14.15 -8.88 -2.72
C ARG A 128 14.46 -8.33 -4.11
N THR A 129 13.38 -8.07 -4.88
CA THR A 129 13.43 -7.37 -6.17
C THR A 129 12.32 -6.32 -6.21
N TYR A 130 12.63 -5.12 -6.70
CA TYR A 130 11.65 -4.05 -6.89
C TYR A 130 10.98 -4.20 -8.24
N LYS A 131 9.68 -4.30 -8.26
CA LYS A 131 8.84 -4.44 -9.46
C LYS A 131 7.37 -4.32 -9.10
N ASP A 132 6.51 -4.26 -10.11
CA ASP A 132 5.07 -4.27 -9.95
C ASP A 132 4.58 -5.42 -9.08
N ILE A 133 3.54 -5.13 -8.30
CA ILE A 133 2.84 -6.10 -7.47
C ILE A 133 1.36 -6.13 -7.81
N ALA A 134 0.67 -7.17 -7.36
CA ALA A 134 -0.78 -7.23 -7.39
C ALA A 134 -1.27 -7.86 -6.09
N ILE A 135 -2.05 -7.12 -5.33
CA ILE A 135 -2.45 -7.49 -3.98
C ILE A 135 -3.97 -7.38 -3.79
N ARG A 136 -4.50 -8.14 -2.86
CA ARG A 136 -5.91 -8.09 -2.48
C ARG A 136 -6.15 -6.98 -1.47
N PRO A 137 -7.36 -6.42 -1.40
CA PRO A 137 -7.75 -5.49 -0.35
C PRO A 137 -7.46 -6.05 1.04
N PHE A 138 -6.99 -5.20 1.93
CA PHE A 138 -6.68 -5.52 3.33
C PHE A 138 -6.80 -4.26 4.18
N GLN A 139 -6.96 -4.43 5.50
CA GLN A 139 -7.05 -3.29 6.41
C GLN A 139 -6.59 -3.68 7.82
N LEU A 140 -5.98 -2.74 8.51
CA LEU A 140 -5.61 -2.85 9.93
C LEU A 140 -5.55 -1.46 10.56
N VAL A 141 -5.65 -1.41 11.89
CA VAL A 141 -5.50 -0.19 12.69
C VAL A 141 -4.35 -0.39 13.67
N VAL A 142 -3.41 0.54 13.69
CA VAL A 142 -2.27 0.54 14.62
C VAL A 142 -2.17 1.93 15.25
N ASP A 143 -2.15 2.01 16.57
CA ASP A 143 -2.12 3.26 17.35
C ASP A 143 -3.21 4.27 16.93
N GLY A 144 -4.39 3.76 16.58
CA GLY A 144 -5.52 4.55 16.12
C GLY A 144 -5.39 5.04 14.66
N VAL A 145 -4.34 4.67 13.93
CA VAL A 145 -4.13 5.01 12.52
C VAL A 145 -4.60 3.86 11.64
N PHE A 146 -5.35 4.19 10.60
CA PHE A 146 -5.82 3.23 9.61
C PHE A 146 -4.76 3.02 8.51
N PHE A 147 -4.46 1.75 8.23
CA PHE A 147 -3.60 1.30 7.13
C PHE A 147 -4.35 0.28 6.29
N GLY A 148 -4.17 0.31 4.99
CA GLY A 148 -4.79 -0.70 4.14
C GLY A 148 -5.00 -0.27 2.70
N LEU A 149 -5.41 -1.22 1.88
CA LEU A 149 -5.90 -1.02 0.53
C LEU A 149 -7.39 -1.38 0.52
N VAL A 150 -8.25 -0.40 0.32
CA VAL A 150 -9.71 -0.55 0.38
C VAL A 150 -10.29 -0.42 -1.03
N ALA A 151 -10.95 -1.48 -1.50
CA ALA A 151 -11.72 -1.41 -2.73
C ALA A 151 -13.08 -0.74 -2.45
N LYS A 152 -13.50 0.14 -3.34
CA LYS A 152 -14.75 0.89 -3.29
C LYS A 152 -15.42 0.79 -4.65
N ASP A 153 -16.74 0.62 -4.64
CA ASP A 153 -17.57 0.66 -5.82
C ASP A 153 -18.61 1.75 -5.63
N ASP A 154 -18.68 2.69 -6.56
CA ASP A 154 -19.64 3.78 -6.56
C ASP A 154 -20.36 3.90 -7.91
N GLU A 155 -21.14 4.95 -8.09
CA GLU A 155 -21.93 5.16 -9.31
C GLU A 155 -21.04 5.40 -10.55
N ASP A 156 -19.80 5.85 -10.35
CA ASP A 156 -18.81 6.16 -11.40
C ASP A 156 -17.91 4.96 -11.74
N GLY A 157 -17.98 3.88 -10.96
CA GLY A 157 -17.20 2.65 -11.17
C GLY A 157 -16.43 2.18 -9.94
N GLY A 158 -15.66 1.09 -10.11
CA GLY A 158 -14.81 0.55 -9.05
C GLY A 158 -13.48 1.27 -8.96
N TRP A 159 -13.01 1.51 -7.75
CA TRP A 159 -11.68 2.05 -7.47
C TRP A 159 -11.14 1.50 -6.16
N ALA A 160 -9.84 1.65 -5.90
CA ALA A 160 -9.23 1.26 -4.65
C ALA A 160 -8.36 2.39 -4.11
N GLU A 161 -8.27 2.51 -2.80
CA GLU A 161 -7.49 3.55 -2.14
C GLU A 161 -6.54 2.95 -1.12
N LEU A 162 -5.27 3.32 -1.22
CA LEU A 162 -4.21 2.91 -0.30
C LEU A 162 -4.05 3.96 0.80
N TYR A 163 -4.25 3.54 2.03
CA TYR A 163 -4.12 4.35 3.24
C TYR A 163 -2.81 4.09 3.97
N PRO A 164 -2.25 5.13 4.65
CA PRO A 164 -2.79 6.47 4.87
C PRO A 164 -2.45 7.49 3.77
N ASP A 165 -1.75 7.11 2.71
CA ASP A 165 -1.25 8.00 1.66
C ASP A 165 -2.34 8.52 0.71
N HIS A 166 -3.53 7.94 0.73
CA HIS A 166 -4.66 8.25 -0.15
C HIS A 166 -4.31 8.10 -1.64
N LEU A 167 -3.52 7.07 -1.99
CA LEU A 167 -3.23 6.78 -3.39
C LEU A 167 -4.41 6.02 -4.00
N GLY A 168 -5.04 6.62 -5.02
CA GLY A 168 -6.19 6.04 -5.73
C GLY A 168 -5.75 5.18 -6.92
N PHE A 169 -6.34 4.00 -7.06
CA PHE A 169 -6.15 3.08 -8.20
C PHE A 169 -7.50 2.82 -8.85
N GLY A 170 -7.59 2.96 -10.15
CA GLY A 170 -8.82 2.80 -10.91
C GLY A 170 -8.56 2.36 -12.35
N GLU A 171 -9.59 2.40 -13.18
CA GLU A 171 -9.45 2.10 -14.60
C GLU A 171 -8.37 3.00 -15.26
N PRO A 172 -7.52 2.41 -16.13
CA PRO A 172 -7.57 1.07 -16.73
C PRO A 172 -6.96 -0.08 -15.91
N TRP A 173 -6.74 0.11 -14.59
CA TRP A 173 -6.12 -0.86 -13.69
C TRP A 173 -4.69 -1.25 -14.12
N ASP A 174 -3.94 -0.29 -14.59
CA ASP A 174 -2.53 -0.45 -15.01
C ASP A 174 -1.54 -0.31 -13.84
N GLY A 175 -2.05 -0.13 -12.62
CA GLY A 175 -1.28 0.00 -11.39
C GLY A 175 -0.77 1.40 -11.10
N ARG A 176 -1.01 2.38 -11.96
CA ARG A 176 -0.71 3.79 -11.70
C ARG A 176 -1.72 4.36 -10.72
N TYR A 177 -1.25 5.29 -9.90
CA TYR A 177 -2.08 5.93 -8.88
C TYR A 177 -2.35 7.40 -9.22
N ASP A 178 -3.52 7.87 -8.76
CA ASP A 178 -3.88 9.27 -8.68
C ASP A 178 -3.75 9.76 -7.23
N THR A 179 -3.47 11.07 -7.02
CA THR A 179 -3.32 11.72 -5.69
C THR A 179 -4.22 12.94 -5.56
#